data_139f25f37eb0785a112132e52ef124c8
#
_entry.id   139f25f37eb0785a112132e52ef124c8
#
_cell.length_a   1.000
_cell.length_b   1.000
_cell.length_c   1.000
_cell.angle_alpha   90.00
_cell.angle_beta   90.00
_cell.angle_gamma   90.00
#
_symmetry.space_group_name_H-M   'P 1'
#
loop_
_entity.id
_entity.type
_entity.pdbx_description
1 polymer ?
#
loop_
_entity_poly.entity_id
_entity_poly.type
_entity_poly.pdbx_seq_one_letter_code
_entity_poly.pdbx_strand_id
1 'polypeptide(L)'
;VEAVIRRTPEDFVVEEIPAYTPSGRGEHLYVTFTKRGLTTPDAVRFLARALDVDPRGVGFAGMKDRHAVTTQTASFAFPMARDAEPAVAAISVPGITVLSAARHDNKLKPGHLAGNRFTITLADLPAEEAPALVARLTTIGREGVPNAFGPQRFGRDGDNPARALGWMAGRERGPRAPREQRLLFSSLQSLLFNRVLERREAAGTWRAVLPGDLAKKHDTGGLFLVPLTGPDLDDARARAEAGTISATGPMFGAKMRWPEGEPAALEREVLAAVAEEPLRLEAFRHLGEGTRRPLRLFVAEMTCELGGPASQSPSGGDGRPARAAVVARFVLPKGGYATTVLGRACSLIDASRRDDGPDASSDGGDPQTPGPEPAPDPEDPQES
;
A
#
# COMPACT_ATOMS: atom_id res chain seq x y z
N VAL A 1 -15.80 7.53 -16.70
CA VAL A 1 -14.72 7.93 -17.63
C VAL A 1 -13.59 6.92 -17.59
N GLU A 2 -12.97 6.65 -18.74
CA GLU A 2 -11.75 5.85 -18.86
C GLU A 2 -10.52 6.76 -18.93
N ALA A 3 -9.45 6.36 -18.26
CA ALA A 3 -8.17 7.06 -18.26
C ALA A 3 -7.01 6.08 -18.47
N VAL A 4 -6.05 6.46 -19.31
CA VAL A 4 -4.84 5.68 -19.55
C VAL A 4 -3.73 6.13 -18.61
N ILE A 5 -3.07 5.16 -17.94
CA ILE A 5 -1.90 5.38 -17.10
C ILE A 5 -0.68 4.65 -17.66
N ARG A 6 0.53 5.08 -17.26
CA ARG A 6 1.80 4.41 -17.63
C ARG A 6 2.01 4.25 -19.13
N ARG A 7 1.65 5.24 -19.94
CA ARG A 7 2.05 5.29 -21.36
C ARG A 7 3.57 5.40 -21.47
N THR A 8 4.15 6.16 -20.53
CA THR A 8 5.59 6.26 -20.27
C THR A 8 5.83 6.17 -18.76
N PRO A 9 7.05 5.85 -18.31
CA PRO A 9 7.37 5.84 -16.88
C PRO A 9 7.12 7.19 -16.19
N GLU A 10 7.20 8.30 -16.90
CA GLU A 10 6.97 9.65 -16.42
C GLU A 10 5.49 9.93 -16.10
N ASP A 11 4.57 9.15 -16.66
CA ASP A 11 3.14 9.24 -16.31
C ASP A 11 2.85 8.66 -14.90
N PHE A 12 3.83 7.97 -14.29
CA PHE A 12 3.66 7.33 -12.99
C PHE A 12 4.89 7.54 -12.11
N VAL A 13 4.92 8.67 -11.40
CA VAL A 13 6.03 9.03 -10.51
C VAL A 13 5.69 8.69 -9.08
N VAL A 14 6.62 8.05 -8.36
CA VAL A 14 6.45 7.65 -6.96
C VAL A 14 7.67 8.08 -6.16
N GLU A 15 7.45 8.82 -5.08
CA GLU A 15 8.48 9.23 -4.14
C GLU A 15 8.22 8.58 -2.78
N GLU A 16 9.15 7.77 -2.32
CA GLU A 16 9.09 7.19 -0.99
C GLU A 16 9.29 8.26 0.09
N ILE A 17 8.39 8.31 1.07
CA ILE A 17 8.52 9.18 2.24
C ILE A 17 9.15 8.34 3.34
N PRO A 18 10.40 8.61 3.75
CA PRO A 18 11.07 7.84 4.78
C PRO A 18 10.39 8.00 6.15
N ALA A 19 10.43 6.95 6.96
CA ALA A 19 9.87 6.99 8.32
C ALA A 19 10.73 7.81 9.29
N TYR A 20 12.03 7.96 9.00
CA TYR A 20 13.01 8.70 9.82
C TYR A 20 14.17 9.20 8.97
N THR A 21 14.90 10.17 9.49
CA THR A 21 16.12 10.71 8.88
C THR A 21 17.32 9.89 9.31
N PRO A 22 18.28 9.57 8.41
CA PRO A 22 19.53 8.92 8.79
C PRO A 22 20.32 9.68 9.86
N SER A 23 20.98 8.94 10.79
CA SER A 23 21.71 9.53 11.93
C SER A 23 23.02 10.25 11.57
N GLY A 24 23.49 10.10 10.34
CA GLY A 24 24.78 10.63 9.87
C GLY A 24 26.00 9.77 10.25
N ARG A 25 25.79 8.66 10.97
CA ARG A 25 26.85 7.76 11.47
C ARG A 25 26.42 6.29 11.35
N GLY A 26 27.33 5.36 11.57
CA GLY A 26 27.05 3.92 11.60
C GLY A 26 27.54 3.16 10.37
N GLU A 27 27.34 1.84 10.38
CA GLU A 27 27.88 0.89 9.41
C GLU A 27 27.03 0.73 8.16
N HIS A 28 25.86 1.35 8.10
CA HIS A 28 24.98 1.31 6.93
C HIS A 28 25.03 2.63 6.17
N LEU A 29 25.26 2.55 4.87
CA LEU A 29 25.13 3.69 3.96
C LEU A 29 23.72 3.68 3.36
N TYR A 30 22.91 4.66 3.71
CA TYR A 30 21.61 4.92 3.09
C TYR A 30 21.82 5.73 1.84
N VAL A 31 21.41 5.19 0.71
CA VAL A 31 21.48 5.87 -0.59
C VAL A 31 20.05 6.09 -1.08
N THR A 32 19.67 7.36 -1.23
CA THR A 32 18.42 7.75 -1.87
C THR A 32 18.67 7.96 -3.34
N PHE A 33 17.89 7.31 -4.18
CA PHE A 33 18.07 7.31 -5.63
C PHE A 33 16.74 7.30 -6.36
N THR A 34 16.74 7.85 -7.57
CA THR A 34 15.66 7.71 -8.54
C THR A 34 16.02 6.59 -9.51
N LYS A 35 15.06 5.73 -9.84
CA LYS A 35 15.19 4.72 -10.90
C LYS A 35 14.09 4.85 -11.94
N ARG A 36 14.41 4.45 -13.17
CA ARG A 36 13.53 4.43 -14.33
C ARG A 36 13.69 3.13 -15.11
N GLY A 37 12.58 2.43 -15.38
CA GLY A 37 12.58 1.20 -16.17
C GLY A 37 13.24 -0.02 -15.49
N LEU A 38 13.53 0.05 -14.19
CA LEU A 38 14.20 -0.99 -13.42
C LEU A 38 13.30 -1.50 -12.29
N THR A 39 13.42 -2.78 -11.93
CA THR A 39 12.84 -3.28 -10.67
C THR A 39 13.68 -2.81 -9.47
N THR A 40 13.10 -2.80 -8.27
CA THR A 40 13.88 -2.50 -7.04
C THR A 40 15.03 -3.49 -6.84
N PRO A 41 14.86 -4.83 -6.98
CA PRO A 41 15.96 -5.79 -6.87
C PRO A 41 17.10 -5.52 -7.86
N ASP A 42 16.79 -5.18 -9.11
CA ASP A 42 17.82 -4.86 -10.10
C ASP A 42 18.60 -3.60 -9.72
N ALA A 43 17.87 -2.54 -9.37
CA ALA A 43 18.50 -1.27 -8.97
C ALA A 43 19.43 -1.44 -7.77
N VAL A 44 18.99 -2.13 -6.71
CA VAL A 44 19.84 -2.35 -5.52
C VAL A 44 21.02 -3.26 -5.82
N ARG A 45 20.88 -4.25 -6.72
CA ARG A 45 21.98 -5.09 -7.16
C ARG A 45 23.04 -4.29 -7.94
N PHE A 46 22.60 -3.39 -8.82
CA PHE A 46 23.54 -2.52 -9.57
C PHE A 46 24.25 -1.53 -8.65
N LEU A 47 23.53 -0.92 -7.70
CA LEU A 47 24.13 -0.03 -6.70
C LEU A 47 25.09 -0.77 -5.77
N ALA A 48 24.75 -1.97 -5.31
CA ALA A 48 25.65 -2.79 -4.48
C ALA A 48 26.96 -3.12 -5.21
N ARG A 49 26.87 -3.46 -6.50
CA ARG A 49 28.04 -3.70 -7.34
C ARG A 49 28.89 -2.43 -7.52
N ALA A 50 28.25 -1.28 -7.79
CA ALA A 50 28.95 0.00 -7.93
C ALA A 50 29.64 0.45 -6.64
N LEU A 51 29.03 0.15 -5.49
CA LEU A 51 29.62 0.41 -4.16
C LEU A 51 30.61 -0.67 -3.70
N ASP A 52 30.78 -1.75 -4.48
CA ASP A 52 31.62 -2.92 -4.13
C ASP A 52 31.25 -3.49 -2.74
N VAL A 53 29.97 -3.83 -2.57
CA VAL A 53 29.40 -4.45 -1.34
C VAL A 53 28.52 -5.64 -1.69
N ASP A 54 28.32 -6.56 -0.72
CA ASP A 54 27.50 -7.76 -0.90
C ASP A 54 26.02 -7.37 -1.04
N PRO A 55 25.36 -7.71 -2.18
CA PRO A 55 23.94 -7.40 -2.40
C PRO A 55 23.01 -8.11 -1.41
N ARG A 56 23.41 -9.23 -0.78
CA ARG A 56 22.62 -9.94 0.25
C ARG A 56 22.45 -9.11 1.51
N GLY A 57 23.38 -8.19 1.78
CA GLY A 57 23.33 -7.25 2.89
C GLY A 57 22.41 -6.04 2.67
N VAL A 58 21.88 -5.83 1.47
CA VAL A 58 21.07 -4.64 1.16
C VAL A 58 19.71 -4.69 1.84
N GLY A 59 19.27 -3.53 2.34
CA GLY A 59 17.93 -3.31 2.88
C GLY A 59 17.18 -2.24 2.12
N PHE A 60 15.85 -2.38 1.99
CA PHE A 60 14.95 -1.37 1.43
C PHE A 60 13.57 -1.48 2.07
N ALA A 61 12.83 -0.36 2.11
CA ALA A 61 11.56 -0.28 2.82
C ALA A 61 10.40 -0.93 2.06
N GLY A 62 10.45 -0.93 0.73
CA GLY A 62 9.41 -1.52 -0.12
C GLY A 62 9.84 -1.63 -1.57
N MET A 63 9.14 -2.46 -2.33
CA MET A 63 9.35 -2.60 -3.76
C MET A 63 8.67 -1.46 -4.52
N LYS A 64 9.26 -1.00 -5.60
CA LYS A 64 8.70 0.02 -6.49
C LYS A 64 8.57 -0.53 -7.90
N ASP A 65 7.53 -0.09 -8.58
CA ASP A 65 7.16 -0.50 -9.92
C ASP A 65 8.29 -0.25 -10.94
N ARG A 66 8.42 -1.17 -11.91
CA ARG A 66 9.37 -1.06 -13.02
C ARG A 66 8.92 0.01 -14.02
N HIS A 67 7.62 0.03 -14.33
CA HIS A 67 7.01 0.94 -15.32
C HIS A 67 6.67 2.30 -14.71
N ALA A 68 7.62 2.85 -13.94
CA ALA A 68 7.48 4.11 -13.22
C ALA A 68 8.85 4.81 -13.07
N VAL A 69 8.81 6.09 -12.82
CA VAL A 69 9.94 6.83 -12.25
C VAL A 69 9.77 6.82 -10.75
N THR A 70 10.72 6.23 -10.02
CA THR A 70 10.54 6.07 -8.58
C THR A 70 11.75 6.51 -7.78
N THR A 71 11.52 7.31 -6.75
CA THR A 71 12.53 7.68 -5.75
C THR A 71 12.34 6.83 -4.52
N GLN A 72 13.41 6.19 -4.07
CA GLN A 72 13.42 5.34 -2.88
C GLN A 72 14.79 5.33 -2.20
N THR A 73 14.84 4.82 -0.97
CA THR A 73 16.08 4.63 -0.22
C THR A 73 16.42 3.16 -0.07
N ALA A 74 17.70 2.82 -0.22
CA ALA A 74 18.23 1.52 0.14
C ALA A 74 19.43 1.69 1.09
N SER A 75 19.63 0.72 2.00
CA SER A 75 20.76 0.68 2.91
C SER A 75 21.75 -0.40 2.51
N PHE A 76 23.02 -0.09 2.52
CA PHE A 76 24.13 -0.97 2.17
C PHE A 76 25.04 -1.13 3.37
N ALA A 77 25.44 -2.36 3.71
CA ALA A 77 26.50 -2.57 4.70
C ALA A 77 27.81 -2.02 4.11
N PHE A 78 28.26 -0.87 4.60
CA PHE A 78 29.37 -0.12 4.03
C PHE A 78 30.45 0.11 5.09
N PRO A 79 31.68 -0.43 4.91
CA PRO A 79 32.72 -0.39 5.94
C PRO A 79 32.99 1.02 6.43
N MET A 80 33.15 1.17 7.76
CA MET A 80 33.42 2.47 8.39
C MET A 80 34.74 3.10 7.92
N ALA A 81 35.74 2.26 7.59
CA ALA A 81 37.05 2.71 7.11
C ALA A 81 37.04 3.24 5.67
N ARG A 82 35.95 2.99 4.91
CA ARG A 82 35.79 3.50 3.53
C ARG A 82 35.13 4.85 3.54
N ASP A 83 35.68 5.76 2.77
CA ASP A 83 35.03 7.04 2.51
C ASP A 83 33.80 6.84 1.59
N ALA A 84 32.64 7.30 2.03
CA ALA A 84 31.39 7.13 1.33
C ALA A 84 31.23 8.14 0.18
N GLU A 85 31.77 9.35 0.32
CA GLU A 85 31.56 10.42 -0.64
C GLU A 85 32.14 10.08 -2.03
N PRO A 86 33.43 9.71 -2.17
CA PRO A 86 33.98 9.32 -3.47
C PRO A 86 33.35 8.05 -4.02
N ALA A 87 32.98 7.09 -3.16
CA ALA A 87 32.31 5.87 -3.61
C ALA A 87 30.94 6.14 -4.22
N VAL A 88 30.17 7.04 -3.61
CA VAL A 88 28.86 7.47 -4.10
C VAL A 88 29.00 8.32 -5.38
N ALA A 89 29.95 9.23 -5.42
CA ALA A 89 30.22 10.08 -6.59
C ALA A 89 30.62 9.25 -7.83
N ALA A 90 31.26 8.10 -7.63
CA ALA A 90 31.66 7.19 -8.71
C ALA A 90 30.50 6.34 -9.28
N ILE A 91 29.31 6.38 -8.66
CA ILE A 91 28.16 5.59 -9.16
C ILE A 91 27.69 6.13 -10.49
N SER A 92 27.82 5.31 -11.53
CA SER A 92 27.31 5.57 -12.87
C SER A 92 26.56 4.34 -13.36
N VAL A 93 25.24 4.31 -13.18
CA VAL A 93 24.38 3.18 -13.57
C VAL A 93 23.25 3.71 -14.46
N PRO A 94 23.10 3.20 -15.69
CA PRO A 94 22.01 3.62 -16.57
C PRO A 94 20.64 3.43 -15.92
N GLY A 95 19.80 4.46 -15.98
CA GLY A 95 18.47 4.44 -15.40
C GLY A 95 18.43 4.63 -13.87
N ILE A 96 19.57 4.95 -13.24
CA ILE A 96 19.64 5.29 -11.80
C ILE A 96 20.32 6.66 -11.66
N THR A 97 19.74 7.52 -10.84
CA THR A 97 20.34 8.79 -10.40
C THR A 97 20.37 8.80 -8.88
N VAL A 98 21.56 8.90 -8.30
CA VAL A 98 21.71 9.05 -6.85
C VAL A 98 21.41 10.51 -6.47
N LEU A 99 20.56 10.71 -5.47
CA LEU A 99 20.13 12.02 -4.99
C LEU A 99 20.88 12.43 -3.72
N SER A 100 21.08 11.48 -2.80
CA SER A 100 21.78 11.71 -1.55
C SER A 100 22.30 10.41 -0.98
N ALA A 101 23.28 10.50 -0.09
CA ALA A 101 23.74 9.39 0.72
C ALA A 101 24.07 9.88 2.13
N ALA A 102 23.77 9.05 3.14
CA ALA A 102 24.11 9.33 4.54
C ALA A 102 24.29 8.03 5.31
N ARG A 103 25.13 8.02 6.35
CA ARG A 103 25.30 6.86 7.22
C ARG A 103 24.15 6.74 8.21
N HIS A 104 23.89 5.49 8.61
CA HIS A 104 22.91 5.16 9.65
C HIS A 104 23.36 3.93 10.46
N ASP A 105 22.92 3.86 11.71
CA ASP A 105 23.31 2.79 12.63
C ASP A 105 22.70 1.43 12.26
N ASN A 106 21.49 1.42 11.69
CA ASN A 106 20.74 0.18 11.43
C ASN A 106 20.47 -0.03 9.93
N LYS A 107 20.31 -1.30 9.56
CA LYS A 107 19.83 -1.71 8.23
C LYS A 107 18.36 -1.27 8.03
N LEU A 108 18.06 -0.69 6.88
CA LEU A 108 16.69 -0.40 6.48
C LEU A 108 15.89 -1.70 6.31
N LYS A 109 14.71 -1.77 6.90
CA LYS A 109 13.87 -2.97 6.88
C LYS A 109 12.59 -2.73 6.09
N PRO A 110 11.95 -3.79 5.55
CA PRO A 110 10.64 -3.69 4.94
C PRO A 110 9.62 -3.02 5.86
N GLY A 111 8.83 -2.08 5.30
CA GLY A 111 7.85 -1.31 6.07
C GLY A 111 8.39 -0.07 6.78
N HIS A 112 9.69 0.21 6.74
CA HIS A 112 10.30 1.41 7.33
C HIS A 112 10.15 2.64 6.41
N LEU A 113 8.90 2.92 6.03
CA LEU A 113 8.50 4.13 5.31
C LEU A 113 7.22 4.71 5.95
N ALA A 114 7.05 6.01 5.90
CA ALA A 114 5.83 6.69 6.33
C ALA A 114 4.73 6.54 5.28
N GLY A 115 5.10 6.62 4.00
CA GLY A 115 4.17 6.55 2.88
C GLY A 115 4.85 6.73 1.54
N ASN A 116 4.04 6.97 0.52
CA ASN A 116 4.52 7.32 -0.82
C ASN A 116 3.75 8.54 -1.34
N ARG A 117 4.47 9.48 -1.94
CA ARG A 117 3.90 10.55 -2.73
C ARG A 117 3.81 10.09 -4.18
N PHE A 118 2.66 10.31 -4.78
CA PHE A 118 2.37 9.96 -6.16
C PHE A 118 2.15 11.22 -7.00
N THR A 119 2.69 11.23 -8.21
CA THR A 119 2.30 12.14 -9.29
C THR A 119 1.94 11.28 -10.49
N ILE A 120 0.65 11.24 -10.84
CA ILE A 120 0.13 10.33 -11.86
C ILE A 120 -0.61 11.13 -12.92
N THR A 121 -0.24 10.90 -14.17
CA THR A 121 -0.94 11.43 -15.34
C THR A 121 -2.05 10.46 -15.76
N LEU A 122 -3.29 10.94 -15.67
CA LEU A 122 -4.48 10.29 -16.20
C LEU A 122 -4.71 10.85 -17.59
N ALA A 123 -4.38 10.09 -18.61
CA ALA A 123 -4.34 10.55 -20.00
C ALA A 123 -5.51 10.02 -20.83
N ASP A 124 -5.61 10.53 -22.07
CA ASP A 124 -6.56 10.10 -23.09
C ASP A 124 -8.03 10.21 -22.64
N LEU A 125 -8.33 11.24 -21.82
CA LEU A 125 -9.68 11.55 -21.38
C LEU A 125 -10.45 12.34 -22.44
N PRO A 126 -11.77 12.12 -22.62
CA PRO A 126 -12.61 13.11 -23.29
C PRO A 126 -12.50 14.45 -22.55
N ALA A 127 -12.24 15.53 -23.28
CA ALA A 127 -11.96 16.83 -22.66
C ALA A 127 -13.13 17.34 -21.80
N GLU A 128 -14.36 17.03 -22.20
CA GLU A 128 -15.59 17.36 -21.48
C GLU A 128 -15.75 16.62 -20.15
N GLU A 129 -15.10 15.46 -19.98
CA GLU A 129 -15.19 14.66 -18.75
C GLU A 129 -14.08 15.00 -17.73
N ALA A 130 -13.03 15.70 -18.15
CA ALA A 130 -11.89 16.01 -17.28
C ALA A 130 -12.28 16.85 -16.03
N PRO A 131 -13.16 17.89 -16.11
CA PRO A 131 -13.60 18.62 -14.92
C PRO A 131 -14.35 17.74 -13.91
N ALA A 132 -15.18 16.82 -14.39
CA ALA A 132 -15.91 15.88 -13.53
C ALA A 132 -14.96 14.89 -12.85
N LEU A 133 -13.90 14.46 -13.53
CA LEU A 133 -12.85 13.62 -12.91
C LEU A 133 -12.10 14.39 -11.81
N VAL A 134 -11.70 15.63 -12.06
CA VAL A 134 -11.06 16.51 -11.05
C VAL A 134 -11.96 16.66 -9.83
N ALA A 135 -13.25 16.91 -10.00
CA ALA A 135 -14.21 17.03 -8.88
C ALA A 135 -14.27 15.73 -8.05
N ARG A 136 -14.33 14.55 -8.70
CA ARG A 136 -14.31 13.25 -8.01
C ARG A 136 -13.01 13.03 -7.24
N LEU A 137 -11.85 13.32 -7.82
CA LEU A 137 -10.55 13.20 -7.17
C LEU A 137 -10.43 14.15 -5.97
N THR A 138 -10.90 15.38 -6.10
CA THR A 138 -10.97 16.36 -5.00
C THR A 138 -11.82 15.84 -3.84
N THR A 139 -12.97 15.23 -4.14
CA THR A 139 -13.82 14.57 -3.12
C THR A 139 -13.09 13.42 -2.44
N ILE A 140 -12.36 12.59 -3.19
CA ILE A 140 -11.52 11.53 -2.65
C ILE A 140 -10.44 12.10 -1.71
N GLY A 141 -9.79 13.20 -2.07
CA GLY A 141 -8.82 13.88 -1.21
C GLY A 141 -9.41 14.32 0.14
N ARG A 142 -10.66 14.78 0.14
CA ARG A 142 -11.37 15.19 1.35
C ARG A 142 -11.90 14.01 2.17
N GLU A 143 -12.47 13.03 1.51
CA GLU A 143 -13.23 11.95 2.16
C GLU A 143 -12.42 10.65 2.30
N GLY A 144 -11.31 10.49 1.62
CA GLY A 144 -10.62 9.22 1.49
C GLY A 144 -11.38 8.22 0.62
N VAL A 145 -10.98 6.97 0.69
CA VAL A 145 -11.63 5.86 -0.02
C VAL A 145 -11.78 4.64 0.90
N PRO A 146 -12.72 3.72 0.59
CA PRO A 146 -12.74 2.40 1.21
C PRO A 146 -11.39 1.69 1.02
N ASN A 147 -10.83 1.18 2.11
CA ASN A 147 -9.46 0.62 2.16
C ASN A 147 -9.41 -0.85 1.69
N ALA A 148 -10.06 -1.16 0.58
CA ALA A 148 -10.14 -2.51 0.03
C ALA A 148 -8.78 -3.04 -0.44
N PHE A 149 -8.58 -4.34 -0.34
CA PHE A 149 -7.49 -5.04 -1.02
C PHE A 149 -7.84 -5.23 -2.49
N GLY A 150 -6.87 -4.93 -3.36
CA GLY A 150 -7.03 -5.09 -4.81
C GLY A 150 -6.92 -6.56 -5.28
N PRO A 151 -7.29 -6.84 -6.56
CA PRO A 151 -7.32 -8.19 -7.12
C PRO A 151 -5.99 -8.94 -7.02
N GLN A 152 -4.87 -8.23 -7.12
CA GLN A 152 -3.52 -8.82 -7.02
C GLN A 152 -3.28 -9.59 -5.70
N ARG A 153 -4.05 -9.25 -4.64
CA ARG A 153 -3.97 -9.94 -3.34
C ARG A 153 -4.51 -11.36 -3.37
N PHE A 154 -5.34 -11.68 -4.36
CA PHE A 154 -6.09 -12.93 -4.43
C PHE A 154 -5.47 -13.98 -5.36
N GLY A 155 -4.29 -13.71 -5.91
CA GLY A 155 -3.61 -14.57 -6.88
C GLY A 155 -3.94 -14.20 -8.32
N ARG A 156 -3.31 -14.88 -9.26
CA ARG A 156 -3.45 -14.61 -10.70
C ARG A 156 -4.90 -14.83 -11.16
N ASP A 157 -5.51 -15.92 -10.70
CA ASP A 157 -6.86 -16.34 -11.07
C ASP A 157 -7.91 -15.97 -10.00
N GLY A 158 -7.47 -15.32 -8.93
CA GLY A 158 -8.33 -14.91 -7.81
C GLY A 158 -8.72 -16.08 -6.87
N ASP A 159 -8.09 -17.24 -7.03
CA ASP A 159 -8.46 -18.52 -6.36
C ASP A 159 -7.81 -18.74 -4.99
N ASN A 160 -6.79 -17.94 -4.62
CA ASN A 160 -6.09 -18.11 -3.36
C ASN A 160 -7.00 -18.17 -2.11
N PRO A 161 -8.06 -17.35 -1.97
CA PRO A 161 -8.96 -17.47 -0.83
C PRO A 161 -9.74 -18.80 -0.81
N ALA A 162 -10.17 -19.31 -1.96
CA ALA A 162 -10.88 -20.59 -2.04
C ALA A 162 -9.96 -21.76 -1.67
N ARG A 163 -8.72 -21.77 -2.17
CA ARG A 163 -7.68 -22.73 -1.80
C ARG A 163 -7.37 -22.67 -0.30
N ALA A 164 -7.28 -21.46 0.27
CA ALA A 164 -7.08 -21.27 1.70
C ALA A 164 -8.23 -21.87 2.52
N LEU A 165 -9.48 -21.64 2.11
CA LEU A 165 -10.67 -22.21 2.75
C LEU A 165 -10.67 -23.75 2.68
N GLY A 166 -10.42 -24.35 1.50
CA GLY A 166 -10.33 -25.80 1.32
C GLY A 166 -9.29 -26.42 2.26
N TRP A 167 -8.09 -25.80 2.33
CA TRP A 167 -7.03 -26.22 3.23
C TRP A 167 -7.40 -26.08 4.71
N MET A 168 -7.88 -24.90 5.13
CA MET A 168 -8.18 -24.61 6.55
C MET A 168 -9.39 -25.43 7.07
N ALA A 169 -10.31 -25.81 6.20
CA ALA A 169 -11.41 -26.73 6.50
C ALA A 169 -10.99 -28.23 6.44
N GLY A 170 -9.73 -28.52 6.08
CA GLY A 170 -9.23 -29.89 5.97
C GLY A 170 -9.74 -30.67 4.76
N ARG A 171 -10.41 -30.01 3.80
CA ARG A 171 -10.90 -30.60 2.55
C ARG A 171 -9.80 -30.78 1.51
N GLU A 172 -8.78 -29.94 1.59
CA GLU A 172 -7.64 -29.95 0.67
C GLU A 172 -6.33 -30.04 1.43
N ARG A 173 -5.30 -30.60 0.78
CA ARG A 173 -3.97 -30.67 1.35
C ARG A 173 -3.31 -29.28 1.28
N GLY A 174 -2.83 -28.76 2.41
CA GLY A 174 -2.15 -27.48 2.47
C GLY A 174 -0.81 -27.45 1.74
N PRO A 175 -0.34 -26.26 1.35
CA PRO A 175 0.97 -26.10 0.75
C PRO A 175 2.09 -26.58 1.69
N ARG A 176 3.18 -27.09 1.10
CA ARG A 176 4.36 -27.49 1.88
C ARG A 176 5.23 -26.30 2.26
N ALA A 177 5.32 -25.29 1.39
CA ALA A 177 6.18 -24.13 1.58
C ALA A 177 5.55 -23.12 2.57
N PRO A 178 6.25 -22.72 3.65
CA PRO A 178 5.72 -21.76 4.62
C PRO A 178 5.33 -20.41 4.02
N ARG A 179 6.02 -19.98 2.96
CA ARG A 179 5.70 -18.74 2.24
C ARG A 179 4.32 -18.83 1.57
N GLU A 180 4.02 -19.94 0.92
CA GLU A 180 2.73 -20.16 0.26
C GLU A 180 1.60 -20.29 1.28
N GLN A 181 1.84 -20.98 2.41
CA GLN A 181 0.88 -21.04 3.52
C GLN A 181 0.48 -19.63 4.00
N ARG A 182 1.48 -18.75 4.23
CA ARG A 182 1.23 -17.37 4.63
C ARG A 182 0.49 -16.59 3.54
N LEU A 183 0.83 -16.79 2.28
CA LEU A 183 0.15 -16.14 1.15
C LEU A 183 -1.33 -16.51 1.11
N LEU A 184 -1.67 -17.79 1.15
CA LEU A 184 -3.06 -18.26 1.14
C LEU A 184 -3.82 -17.75 2.35
N PHE A 185 -3.26 -17.89 3.56
CA PHE A 185 -3.89 -17.40 4.79
C PHE A 185 -4.18 -15.90 4.73
N SER A 186 -3.19 -15.09 4.33
CA SER A 186 -3.36 -13.65 4.21
C SER A 186 -4.33 -13.23 3.10
N SER A 187 -4.43 -14.02 2.03
CA SER A 187 -5.41 -13.81 0.97
C SER A 187 -6.85 -14.01 1.48
N LEU A 188 -7.09 -15.06 2.28
CA LEU A 188 -8.38 -15.27 2.93
C LEU A 188 -8.73 -14.15 3.91
N GLN A 189 -7.76 -13.72 4.75
CA GLN A 189 -7.97 -12.57 5.63
C GLN A 189 -8.40 -11.33 4.84
N SER A 190 -7.77 -11.10 3.68
CA SER A 190 -8.05 -9.95 2.82
C SER A 190 -9.44 -10.04 2.17
N LEU A 191 -9.88 -11.23 1.77
CA LEU A 191 -11.24 -11.45 1.27
C LEU A 191 -12.28 -11.14 2.34
N LEU A 192 -12.12 -11.69 3.55
CA LEU A 192 -13.03 -11.49 4.67
C LEU A 192 -13.11 -10.01 5.08
N PHE A 193 -11.95 -9.33 5.12
CA PHE A 193 -11.92 -7.88 5.33
C PHE A 193 -12.71 -7.12 4.26
N ASN A 194 -12.49 -7.44 2.97
CA ASN A 194 -13.23 -6.80 1.89
C ASN A 194 -14.73 -7.03 2.01
N ARG A 195 -15.19 -8.23 2.43
CA ARG A 195 -16.61 -8.51 2.64
C ARG A 195 -17.23 -7.66 3.75
N VAL A 196 -16.52 -7.47 4.86
CA VAL A 196 -16.97 -6.55 5.92
C VAL A 196 -17.03 -5.11 5.39
N LEU A 197 -15.99 -4.69 4.67
CA LEU A 197 -15.93 -3.35 4.08
C LEU A 197 -17.06 -3.11 3.06
N GLU A 198 -17.34 -4.06 2.18
CA GLU A 198 -18.46 -4.02 1.20
C GLU A 198 -19.81 -3.83 1.90
N ARG A 199 -20.06 -4.54 3.01
CA ARG A 199 -21.28 -4.39 3.79
C ARG A 199 -21.37 -3.00 4.45
N ARG A 200 -20.26 -2.48 4.99
CA ARG A 200 -20.16 -1.13 5.54
C ARG A 200 -20.30 -0.05 4.46
N GLU A 201 -19.80 -0.30 3.25
CA GLU A 201 -19.91 0.60 2.09
C GLU A 201 -21.38 0.66 1.62
N ALA A 202 -22.04 -0.49 1.47
CA ALA A 202 -23.45 -0.57 1.10
C ALA A 202 -24.39 0.12 2.10
N ALA A 203 -24.04 0.07 3.40
CA ALA A 203 -24.75 0.78 4.46
C ALA A 203 -24.35 2.27 4.61
N GLY A 204 -23.40 2.77 3.80
CA GLY A 204 -22.88 4.15 3.90
C GLY A 204 -22.05 4.43 5.17
N THR A 205 -21.62 3.40 5.91
CA THR A 205 -20.98 3.53 7.23
C THR A 205 -19.47 3.29 7.22
N TRP A 206 -18.86 3.07 6.06
CA TRP A 206 -17.42 2.73 5.93
C TRP A 206 -16.48 3.82 6.45
N ARG A 207 -16.90 5.08 6.46
CA ARG A 207 -16.11 6.22 6.95
C ARG A 207 -16.53 6.71 8.34
N ALA A 208 -17.65 6.21 8.86
CA ALA A 208 -18.13 6.54 10.19
C ALA A 208 -17.66 5.51 11.22
N VAL A 209 -17.68 5.88 12.49
CA VAL A 209 -17.60 4.95 13.61
C VAL A 209 -19.00 4.64 14.12
N LEU A 210 -19.29 3.36 14.34
CA LEU A 210 -20.52 2.89 14.96
C LEU A 210 -20.27 2.60 16.46
N PRO A 211 -21.32 2.63 17.30
CA PRO A 211 -21.23 2.16 18.67
C PRO A 211 -20.66 0.73 18.72
N GLY A 212 -19.65 0.51 19.55
CA GLY A 212 -18.98 -0.78 19.67
C GLY A 212 -17.92 -1.11 18.62
N ASP A 213 -17.65 -0.23 17.65
CA ASP A 213 -16.51 -0.40 16.72
C ASP A 213 -15.17 -0.42 17.48
N LEU A 214 -14.20 -1.14 16.92
CA LEU A 214 -12.80 -0.91 17.25
C LEU A 214 -12.26 0.16 16.31
N ALA A 215 -11.89 1.31 16.85
CA ALA A 215 -11.31 2.41 16.09
C ALA A 215 -9.78 2.49 16.26
N LYS A 216 -9.10 2.91 15.21
CA LYS A 216 -7.65 3.14 15.19
C LYS A 216 -7.36 4.63 15.14
N LYS A 217 -6.48 5.12 16.02
CA LYS A 217 -5.91 6.47 15.98
C LYS A 217 -4.87 6.54 14.86
N HIS A 218 -4.87 7.62 14.08
CA HIS A 218 -3.93 7.76 12.95
C HIS A 218 -2.56 8.27 13.36
N ASP A 219 -2.46 9.00 14.47
CA ASP A 219 -1.22 9.53 15.04
C ASP A 219 -0.37 8.45 15.72
N THR A 220 -0.97 7.71 16.66
CA THR A 220 -0.27 6.71 17.47
C THR A 220 -0.44 5.28 17.00
N GLY A 221 -1.42 5.01 16.11
CA GLY A 221 -1.79 3.65 15.72
C GLY A 221 -2.58 2.87 16.76
N GLY A 222 -2.85 3.47 17.93
CA GLY A 222 -3.56 2.83 19.06
C GLY A 222 -4.99 2.43 18.71
N LEU A 223 -5.40 1.25 19.18
CA LEU A 223 -6.76 0.71 19.03
C LEU A 223 -7.57 0.90 20.31
N PHE A 224 -8.80 1.39 20.18
CA PHE A 224 -9.73 1.52 21.29
C PHE A 224 -11.14 1.13 20.88
N LEU A 225 -11.95 0.74 21.87
CA LEU A 225 -13.37 0.44 21.69
C LEU A 225 -14.16 1.75 21.69
N VAL A 226 -14.98 1.96 20.67
CA VAL A 226 -15.91 3.10 20.60
C VAL A 226 -17.06 2.85 21.58
N PRO A 227 -17.37 3.78 22.48
CA PRO A 227 -18.45 3.64 23.44
C PRO A 227 -19.80 3.37 22.76
N LEU A 228 -20.68 2.64 23.44
CA LEU A 228 -22.01 2.32 22.92
C LEU A 228 -22.95 3.53 22.95
N THR A 229 -22.79 4.42 23.91
CA THR A 229 -23.65 5.60 24.12
C THR A 229 -22.85 6.72 24.79
N GLY A 230 -23.45 7.90 24.87
CA GLY A 230 -22.96 9.03 25.68
C GLY A 230 -22.01 9.96 24.90
N PRO A 231 -21.50 11.02 25.59
CA PRO A 231 -20.71 12.08 24.98
C PRO A 231 -19.41 11.59 24.33
N ASP A 232 -18.81 10.51 24.84
CA ASP A 232 -17.59 9.93 24.28
C ASP A 232 -17.85 9.26 22.92
N LEU A 233 -19.06 8.77 22.64
CA LEU A 233 -19.47 8.31 21.33
C LEU A 233 -19.54 9.48 20.34
N ASP A 234 -20.10 10.61 20.77
CA ASP A 234 -20.22 11.81 19.91
C ASP A 234 -18.83 12.40 19.63
N ASP A 235 -17.91 12.41 20.61
CA ASP A 235 -16.49 12.75 20.38
C ASP A 235 -15.86 11.81 19.35
N ALA A 236 -16.04 10.50 19.48
CA ALA A 236 -15.49 9.53 18.53
C ALA A 236 -16.04 9.76 17.11
N ARG A 237 -17.32 10.09 16.94
CA ARG A 237 -17.91 10.44 15.66
C ARG A 237 -17.31 11.70 15.05
N ALA A 238 -17.16 12.76 15.86
CA ALA A 238 -16.54 14.01 15.43
C ALA A 238 -15.09 13.79 14.97
N ARG A 239 -14.34 12.98 15.70
CA ARG A 239 -12.96 12.62 15.37
C ARG A 239 -12.88 11.77 14.11
N ALA A 240 -13.82 10.86 13.85
CA ALA A 240 -13.88 10.07 12.63
C ALA A 240 -14.21 10.97 11.42
N GLU A 241 -15.11 11.94 11.57
CA GLU A 241 -15.40 12.94 10.55
C GLU A 241 -14.19 13.81 10.28
N ALA A 242 -13.51 14.30 11.30
CA ALA A 242 -12.26 15.07 11.19
C ALA A 242 -11.07 14.26 10.67
N GLY A 243 -11.20 12.92 10.52
CA GLY A 243 -10.17 12.08 9.95
C GLY A 243 -9.01 11.73 10.90
N THR A 244 -9.16 11.94 12.21
CA THR A 244 -8.11 11.60 13.20
C THR A 244 -8.17 10.16 13.66
N ILE A 245 -9.31 9.49 13.45
CA ILE A 245 -9.53 8.06 13.72
C ILE A 245 -10.30 7.41 12.56
N SER A 246 -10.25 6.09 12.49
CA SER A 246 -11.10 5.29 11.60
C SER A 246 -11.64 4.06 12.32
N ALA A 247 -12.88 3.67 12.03
CA ALA A 247 -13.33 2.32 12.30
C ALA A 247 -12.41 1.30 11.61
N THR A 248 -12.28 0.12 12.19
CA THR A 248 -11.44 -0.94 11.65
C THR A 248 -12.26 -2.18 11.30
N GLY A 249 -11.81 -2.90 10.27
CA GLY A 249 -12.29 -4.23 9.93
C GLY A 249 -11.30 -5.31 10.38
N PRO A 250 -11.75 -6.58 10.38
CA PRO A 250 -10.99 -7.71 10.88
C PRO A 250 -9.95 -8.20 9.86
N MET A 251 -8.74 -8.42 10.29
CA MET A 251 -7.80 -9.35 9.68
C MET A 251 -7.81 -10.59 10.55
N PHE A 252 -8.77 -11.50 10.31
CA PHE A 252 -9.08 -12.60 11.20
C PHE A 252 -7.88 -13.46 11.57
N GLY A 253 -7.78 -13.84 12.83
CA GLY A 253 -6.74 -14.69 13.38
C GLY A 253 -7.08 -15.11 14.81
N ALA A 254 -6.24 -15.97 15.41
CA ALA A 254 -6.51 -16.64 16.68
C ALA A 254 -6.75 -15.71 17.88
N LYS A 255 -6.08 -14.54 17.90
CA LYS A 255 -6.10 -13.60 19.04
C LYS A 255 -6.63 -12.20 18.68
N MET A 256 -7.31 -12.07 17.55
CA MET A 256 -7.82 -10.78 17.11
C MET A 256 -8.79 -10.19 18.14
N ARG A 257 -8.67 -8.88 18.41
CA ARG A 257 -9.69 -8.15 19.18
C ARG A 257 -10.98 -8.06 18.38
N TRP A 258 -12.09 -8.33 19.05
CA TRP A 258 -13.42 -8.21 18.48
C TRP A 258 -14.07 -6.89 18.88
N PRO A 259 -14.86 -6.26 17.99
CA PRO A 259 -15.76 -5.17 18.34
C PRO A 259 -16.93 -5.68 19.19
N GLU A 260 -17.84 -4.79 19.54
CA GLU A 260 -19.07 -5.11 20.28
C GLU A 260 -20.31 -4.74 19.47
N GLY A 261 -21.49 -5.20 19.90
CA GLY A 261 -22.78 -4.82 19.31
C GLY A 261 -22.92 -5.17 17.83
N GLU A 262 -23.45 -4.23 17.05
CA GLU A 262 -23.71 -4.39 15.61
C GLU A 262 -22.44 -4.69 14.79
N PRO A 263 -21.31 -3.99 14.97
CA PRO A 263 -20.07 -4.33 14.26
C PRO A 263 -19.61 -5.76 14.52
N ALA A 264 -19.73 -6.27 15.74
CA ALA A 264 -19.38 -7.65 16.07
C ALA A 264 -20.30 -8.66 15.38
N ALA A 265 -21.60 -8.37 15.33
CA ALA A 265 -22.58 -9.21 14.65
C ALA A 265 -22.28 -9.30 13.16
N LEU A 266 -21.99 -8.17 12.50
CA LEU A 266 -21.61 -8.10 11.10
C LEU A 266 -20.36 -8.93 10.80
N GLU A 267 -19.32 -8.81 11.62
CA GLU A 267 -18.06 -9.55 11.41
C GLU A 267 -18.25 -11.06 11.56
N ARG A 268 -19.06 -11.49 12.54
CA ARG A 268 -19.41 -12.92 12.73
C ARG A 268 -20.25 -13.46 11.57
N GLU A 269 -21.23 -12.69 11.10
CA GLU A 269 -22.05 -13.04 9.93
C GLU A 269 -21.17 -13.24 8.69
N VAL A 270 -20.25 -12.30 8.41
CA VAL A 270 -19.34 -12.41 7.26
C VAL A 270 -18.42 -13.62 7.39
N LEU A 271 -17.88 -13.89 8.58
CA LEU A 271 -17.03 -15.05 8.81
C LEU A 271 -17.83 -16.36 8.58
N ALA A 272 -19.07 -16.45 9.09
CA ALA A 272 -19.92 -17.61 8.94
C ALA A 272 -20.39 -17.83 7.49
N ALA A 273 -20.63 -16.75 6.74
CA ALA A 273 -21.09 -16.83 5.35
C ALA A 273 -20.01 -17.33 4.36
N VAL A 274 -18.73 -17.17 4.70
CA VAL A 274 -17.62 -17.59 3.83
C VAL A 274 -17.18 -19.03 4.10
N ALA A 275 -17.38 -19.52 5.31
CA ALA A 275 -16.98 -20.86 5.72
C ALA A 275 -18.24 -21.70 6.04
N GLU A 276 -18.46 -22.80 5.31
CA GLU A 276 -19.54 -23.76 5.59
C GLU A 276 -19.39 -24.40 6.96
N GLU A 277 -18.15 -24.51 7.46
CA GLU A 277 -17.82 -24.98 8.81
C GLU A 277 -17.02 -23.89 9.57
N PRO A 278 -17.12 -23.82 10.91
CA PRO A 278 -16.36 -22.86 11.69
C PRO A 278 -14.85 -23.00 11.45
N LEU A 279 -14.22 -21.94 10.96
CA LEU A 279 -12.78 -21.92 10.74
C LEU A 279 -12.05 -22.03 12.09
N ARG A 280 -11.20 -23.05 12.23
CA ARG A 280 -10.37 -23.28 13.42
C ARG A 280 -9.14 -22.37 13.39
N LEU A 281 -9.33 -21.05 13.52
CA LEU A 281 -8.25 -20.06 13.42
C LEU A 281 -7.10 -20.33 14.39
N GLU A 282 -7.38 -20.92 15.57
CA GLU A 282 -6.36 -21.33 16.55
C GLU A 282 -5.34 -22.33 15.98
N ALA A 283 -5.75 -23.26 15.13
CA ALA A 283 -4.86 -24.23 14.48
C ALA A 283 -3.84 -23.55 13.53
N PHE A 284 -4.17 -22.34 13.05
CA PHE A 284 -3.36 -21.57 12.12
C PHE A 284 -2.69 -20.35 12.78
N ARG A 285 -2.60 -20.32 14.11
CA ARG A 285 -1.98 -19.23 14.89
C ARG A 285 -0.55 -18.90 14.45
N HIS A 286 0.22 -19.90 14.02
CA HIS A 286 1.58 -19.75 13.52
C HIS A 286 1.67 -18.95 12.21
N LEU A 287 0.55 -18.76 11.47
CA LEU A 287 0.47 -17.95 10.25
C LEU A 287 0.07 -16.51 10.53
N GLY A 288 -0.67 -16.27 11.63
CA GLY A 288 -1.06 -14.93 12.06
C GLY A 288 -2.00 -14.94 13.26
N GLU A 289 -1.72 -14.12 14.25
CA GLU A 289 -2.56 -13.96 15.44
C GLU A 289 -3.84 -13.14 15.16
N GLY A 290 -3.87 -12.45 14.02
CA GLY A 290 -4.92 -11.52 13.65
C GLY A 290 -4.61 -10.10 14.07
N THR A 291 -5.22 -9.15 13.37
CA THR A 291 -5.04 -7.72 13.63
C THR A 291 -6.27 -6.94 13.13
N ARG A 292 -6.21 -5.62 13.22
CA ARG A 292 -7.28 -4.70 12.78
C ARG A 292 -6.76 -3.78 11.69
N ARG A 293 -7.50 -3.60 10.59
CA ARG A 293 -7.16 -2.71 9.48
C ARG A 293 -8.21 -1.59 9.38
N PRO A 294 -7.81 -0.30 9.25
CA PRO A 294 -8.76 0.78 9.01
C PRO A 294 -9.63 0.50 7.79
N LEU A 295 -10.94 0.77 7.93
CA LEU A 295 -11.90 0.67 6.82
C LEU A 295 -11.74 1.82 5.83
N ARG A 296 -11.25 2.98 6.29
CA ARG A 296 -11.00 4.17 5.49
C ARG A 296 -9.52 4.34 5.22
N LEU A 297 -9.16 4.55 3.97
CA LEU A 297 -7.82 4.97 3.55
C LEU A 297 -7.85 6.47 3.27
N PHE A 298 -7.08 7.23 4.02
CA PHE A 298 -6.91 8.66 3.77
C PHE A 298 -5.98 8.91 2.60
N VAL A 299 -6.32 9.93 1.82
CA VAL A 299 -5.54 10.40 0.69
C VAL A 299 -5.13 11.83 1.02
N ALA A 300 -3.90 12.00 1.47
CA ALA A 300 -3.40 13.32 1.86
C ALA A 300 -2.89 14.11 0.65
N GLU A 301 -2.85 15.43 0.79
CA GLU A 301 -2.27 16.36 -0.18
C GLU A 301 -2.81 16.20 -1.62
N MET A 302 -4.08 15.81 -1.78
CA MET A 302 -4.66 15.64 -3.11
C MET A 302 -4.78 16.97 -3.83
N THR A 303 -4.07 17.06 -4.95
CA THR A 303 -4.19 18.16 -5.92
C THR A 303 -4.37 17.60 -7.33
N CYS A 304 -5.14 18.31 -8.15
CA CYS A 304 -5.41 17.92 -9.51
C CYS A 304 -5.24 19.11 -10.44
N GLU A 305 -4.50 18.94 -11.51
CA GLU A 305 -4.27 19.96 -12.55
C GLU A 305 -4.73 19.41 -13.89
N LEU A 306 -5.43 20.27 -14.65
CA LEU A 306 -5.73 19.99 -16.06
C LEU A 306 -4.46 20.25 -16.88
N GLY A 307 -4.09 19.30 -17.72
CA GLY A 307 -2.89 19.35 -18.52
C GLY A 307 -1.79 18.43 -17.98
N GLY A 308 -0.91 18.06 -18.84
CA GLY A 308 0.26 17.22 -18.60
C GLY A 308 1.10 17.20 -19.88
N PRO A 309 2.25 16.51 -19.90
CA PRO A 309 3.09 16.43 -21.12
C PRO A 309 2.36 15.99 -22.38
N ALA A 310 1.17 15.41 -22.25
CA ALA A 310 0.32 14.95 -23.37
C ALA A 310 -0.75 15.95 -23.83
N SER A 311 -0.89 17.12 -23.21
CA SER A 311 -1.86 18.14 -23.62
C SER A 311 -1.44 18.90 -24.89
N GLN A 312 -0.29 18.56 -25.48
CA GLN A 312 0.24 19.18 -26.70
C GLN A 312 -0.06 18.39 -27.97
N SER A 313 -1.09 17.55 -27.99
CA SER A 313 -1.63 17.14 -29.31
C SER A 313 -2.35 18.33 -29.89
N PRO A 314 -1.91 18.86 -31.03
CA PRO A 314 -2.59 19.98 -31.67
C PRO A 314 -4.05 19.57 -31.95
N SER A 315 -4.98 20.51 -31.73
CA SER A 315 -6.37 20.39 -32.12
C SER A 315 -6.45 19.75 -33.51
N GLY A 316 -6.87 18.48 -33.55
CA GLY A 316 -6.90 17.71 -34.78
C GLY A 316 -7.94 18.28 -35.72
N GLY A 317 -7.51 18.67 -36.92
CA GLY A 317 -8.39 19.00 -38.03
C GLY A 317 -9.08 17.78 -38.64
N ASP A 318 -9.13 16.63 -37.97
CA ASP A 318 -9.67 15.36 -38.48
C ASP A 318 -10.95 14.87 -37.79
N GLY A 319 -11.66 15.76 -37.07
CA GLY A 319 -12.98 15.47 -36.50
C GLY A 319 -12.94 14.53 -35.26
N ARG A 320 -11.79 14.22 -34.71
CA ARG A 320 -11.70 13.45 -33.44
C ARG A 320 -12.01 14.33 -32.24
N PRO A 321 -12.71 13.81 -31.22
CA PRO A 321 -12.99 14.57 -29.99
C PRO A 321 -11.69 14.99 -29.31
N ALA A 322 -11.69 16.21 -28.76
CA ALA A 322 -10.54 16.73 -28.03
C ALA A 322 -10.19 15.82 -26.84
N ARG A 323 -8.91 15.53 -26.67
CA ARG A 323 -8.40 14.72 -25.56
C ARG A 323 -7.71 15.61 -24.53
N ALA A 324 -7.88 15.25 -23.27
CA ALA A 324 -7.30 15.94 -22.13
C ALA A 324 -6.47 14.97 -21.27
N ALA A 325 -5.68 15.52 -20.37
CA ALA A 325 -5.03 14.79 -19.31
C ALA A 325 -5.29 15.51 -17.98
N VAL A 326 -5.30 14.75 -16.90
CA VAL A 326 -5.36 15.23 -15.51
C VAL A 326 -4.13 14.71 -14.78
N VAL A 327 -3.35 15.59 -14.18
CA VAL A 327 -2.24 15.21 -13.29
C VAL A 327 -2.74 15.24 -11.86
N ALA A 328 -2.81 14.08 -11.23
CA ALA A 328 -3.16 13.92 -9.83
C ALA A 328 -1.90 13.75 -8.97
N ARG A 329 -1.75 14.58 -7.94
CA ARG A 329 -0.70 14.46 -6.92
C ARG A 329 -1.34 14.17 -5.58
N PHE A 330 -0.82 13.18 -4.85
CA PHE A 330 -1.35 12.81 -3.53
C PHE A 330 -0.37 11.95 -2.75
N VAL A 331 -0.61 11.83 -1.45
CA VAL A 331 0.17 10.98 -0.54
C VAL A 331 -0.71 9.87 0.01
N LEU A 332 -0.18 8.64 -0.01
CA LEU A 332 -0.79 7.48 0.64
C LEU A 332 0.14 6.96 1.75
N PRO A 333 -0.42 6.52 2.88
CA PRO A 333 0.34 5.81 3.89
C PRO A 333 0.86 4.47 3.34
N LYS A 334 1.80 3.85 4.05
CA LYS A 334 2.28 2.49 3.72
C LYS A 334 1.12 1.52 3.52
N GLY A 335 1.20 0.68 2.49
CA GLY A 335 0.15 -0.29 2.15
C GLY A 335 -1.04 0.29 1.37
N GLY A 336 -1.05 1.58 1.05
CA GLY A 336 -2.02 2.20 0.13
C GLY A 336 -1.58 2.05 -1.34
N TYR A 337 -2.53 1.72 -2.23
CA TYR A 337 -2.30 1.54 -3.66
C TYR A 337 -2.94 2.66 -4.46
N ALA A 338 -2.12 3.37 -5.24
CA ALA A 338 -2.60 4.49 -6.06
C ALA A 338 -3.68 4.07 -7.06
N THR A 339 -3.54 2.90 -7.69
CA THR A 339 -4.52 2.36 -8.64
C THR A 339 -5.86 2.05 -7.98
N THR A 340 -5.88 1.62 -6.71
CA THR A 340 -7.12 1.42 -5.95
C THR A 340 -7.83 2.75 -5.68
N VAL A 341 -7.07 3.79 -5.34
CA VAL A 341 -7.62 5.13 -5.10
C VAL A 341 -8.18 5.74 -6.40
N LEU A 342 -7.39 5.74 -7.47
CA LEU A 342 -7.79 6.30 -8.76
C LEU A 342 -8.92 5.52 -9.41
N GLY A 343 -8.97 4.19 -9.21
CA GLY A 343 -10.04 3.31 -9.68
C GLY A 343 -11.42 3.63 -9.09
N ARG A 344 -11.48 4.42 -7.98
CA ARG A 344 -12.75 4.94 -7.44
C ARG A 344 -13.25 6.18 -8.18
N ALA A 345 -12.38 6.85 -8.93
CA ALA A 345 -12.75 8.04 -9.70
C ALA A 345 -12.98 7.74 -11.18
N CYS A 346 -12.28 6.76 -11.77
CA CYS A 346 -12.35 6.42 -13.19
C CYS A 346 -11.93 4.96 -13.44
N SER A 347 -12.30 4.41 -14.60
CA SER A 347 -11.75 3.15 -15.09
C SER A 347 -10.33 3.37 -15.59
N LEU A 348 -9.37 2.59 -15.10
CA LEU A 348 -7.96 2.71 -15.47
C LEU A 348 -7.57 1.70 -16.53
N ILE A 349 -6.97 2.18 -17.61
CA ILE A 349 -6.31 1.38 -18.63
C ILE A 349 -4.80 1.49 -18.40
N ASP A 350 -4.16 0.39 -18.02
CA ASP A 350 -2.71 0.33 -17.80
C ASP A 350 -1.99 -0.01 -19.11
N ALA A 351 -1.34 0.99 -19.71
CA ALA A 351 -0.66 0.83 -20.99
C ALA A 351 0.59 -0.04 -20.87
N SER A 352 1.23 -0.14 -19.70
CA SER A 352 2.43 -0.96 -19.51
C SER A 352 2.19 -2.47 -19.71
N ARG A 353 0.96 -2.93 -19.52
CA ARG A 353 0.59 -4.34 -19.72
C ARG A 353 0.59 -4.79 -21.19
N ARG A 354 0.67 -3.86 -22.13
CA ARG A 354 0.76 -4.17 -23.57
C ARG A 354 2.18 -4.46 -24.01
N ASP A 355 3.18 -3.96 -23.27
CA ASP A 355 4.60 -4.12 -23.59
C ASP A 355 5.21 -5.40 -22.99
N ASP A 356 4.61 -5.94 -21.93
CA ASP A 356 4.97 -7.24 -21.37
C ASP A 356 4.32 -8.34 -22.22
N GLY A 357 5.07 -8.90 -23.19
CA GLY A 357 4.63 -10.06 -23.95
C GLY A 357 4.30 -11.25 -23.06
N PRO A 358 3.64 -12.31 -23.56
CA PRO A 358 3.07 -13.42 -22.78
C PRO A 358 4.07 -14.19 -21.89
N ASP A 359 5.37 -13.96 -22.01
CA ASP A 359 6.43 -14.68 -21.27
C ASP A 359 7.05 -13.93 -20.08
N ALA A 360 6.65 -12.69 -19.76
CA ALA A 360 7.24 -11.91 -18.66
C ALA A 360 6.64 -12.25 -17.26
N SER A 361 6.01 -13.40 -17.09
CA SER A 361 5.13 -13.73 -15.93
C SER A 361 5.78 -14.57 -14.84
N SER A 362 7.12 -14.59 -14.66
CA SER A 362 7.75 -15.49 -13.68
C SER A 362 8.47 -14.84 -12.50
N ASP A 363 8.40 -13.52 -12.31
CA ASP A 363 9.07 -12.91 -11.14
C ASP A 363 8.29 -11.77 -10.44
N GLY A 364 6.98 -11.92 -10.38
CA GLY A 364 6.09 -11.09 -9.57
C GLY A 364 6.03 -11.55 -8.12
N GLY A 365 7.15 -11.52 -7.41
CA GLY A 365 7.13 -11.57 -5.95
C GLY A 365 6.32 -10.37 -5.44
N ASP A 366 5.27 -10.65 -4.66
CA ASP A 366 4.36 -9.70 -4.02
C ASP A 366 5.13 -8.51 -3.40
N PRO A 367 4.99 -7.26 -3.92
CA PRO A 367 5.83 -6.15 -3.49
C PRO A 367 5.58 -5.70 -2.06
N GLN A 368 4.51 -6.15 -1.40
CA GLN A 368 4.19 -5.71 -0.04
C GLN A 368 3.28 -6.73 0.65
N THR A 369 3.86 -7.79 1.17
CA THR A 369 3.33 -8.33 2.41
C THR A 369 3.82 -7.37 3.50
N PRO A 370 2.96 -6.57 4.16
CA PRO A 370 3.37 -5.95 5.40
C PRO A 370 3.75 -7.12 6.31
N GLY A 371 5.02 -7.16 6.72
CA GLY A 371 5.43 -8.02 7.83
C GLY A 371 4.49 -7.74 9.01
N PRO A 372 4.33 -8.66 9.96
CA PRO A 372 3.59 -8.38 11.17
C PRO A 372 4.11 -7.04 11.71
N GLU A 373 3.19 -6.12 12.01
CA GLU A 373 3.56 -4.89 12.73
C GLU A 373 4.44 -5.33 13.91
N PRO A 374 5.62 -4.74 14.12
CA PRO A 374 6.41 -5.05 15.29
C PRO A 374 5.50 -4.85 16.50
N ALA A 375 5.51 -5.82 17.42
CA ALA A 375 4.87 -5.66 18.72
C ALA A 375 5.38 -4.34 19.33
N PRO A 376 4.52 -3.55 20.02
CA PRO A 376 5.00 -2.39 20.74
C PRO A 376 6.14 -2.85 21.67
N ASP A 377 7.24 -2.09 21.67
CA ASP A 377 8.34 -2.31 22.59
C ASP A 377 7.78 -2.41 24.02
N PRO A 378 8.25 -3.36 24.85
CA PRO A 378 7.86 -3.42 26.24
C PRO A 378 8.25 -2.08 26.89
N GLU A 379 7.26 -1.44 27.51
CA GLU A 379 7.45 -0.21 28.29
C GLU A 379 8.59 -0.42 29.28
N ASP A 380 9.59 0.46 29.23
CA ASP A 380 10.63 0.55 30.26
C ASP A 380 9.95 0.73 31.62
N PRO A 381 10.30 -0.05 32.64
CA PRO A 381 9.76 0.17 33.98
C PRO A 381 10.25 1.54 34.47
N GLN A 382 9.30 2.44 34.68
CA GLN A 382 9.56 3.71 35.34
C GLN A 382 10.15 3.41 36.72
N GLU A 383 11.37 3.85 36.92
CA GLU A 383 11.96 3.96 38.26
C GLU A 383 11.11 4.93 39.10
N SER A 384 10.69 4.44 40.23
CA SER A 384 9.96 5.16 41.28
C SER A 384 10.80 6.21 41.98
#